data_a4a3013bda75b82009e0334f4bd636c5
#
_entry.id   a4a3013bda75b82009e0334f4bd636c5
#
_cell.length_a   1.000
_cell.length_b   1.000
_cell.length_c   1.000
_cell.angle_alpha   90.00
_cell.angle_beta   90.00
_cell.angle_gamma   90.00
#
_symmetry.space_group_name_H-M   'P 1'
#
loop_
_entity.id
_entity.type
_entity.pdbx_description
1 polymer ?
#
loop_
_entity_poly.entity_id
_entity_poly.type
_entity_poly.pdbx_seq_one_letter_code
_entity_poly.pdbx_strand_id
1 'polypeptide(L)'
;MAFFSCFALASILQGPASPDQLRVMVWNVLRGGNSVQQGPEKALQVIRDAKPDVVLLQESYDIEGDRPKLGAWLAGELGWRHFQGESAHLCVLTPYDIDATFFHHEWHGVGAKLKDPLGRSFVAWSIWLDWRSFVGYELRDHPEMTDAELIEAETKRSGRVNQAEALLGHLKTEGHLNESLPVLLGGDFNCPSHLDWTKDTQRVFERRRALDLPVSQLVVDAGFEDTFRKIYPNPVQHPGITWSPMYRGSLAAEEGTPQSFERIDRLYVHKMNDNLASKLVPVSAHVLPVVWESDQIPAEERVFPSDHGAVVIDFKWISTDPMSK
;
A
#
# COMPACT_ATOMS: atom_id res chain seq x y z
N MET A 1 38.77 7.55 -9.18
CA MET A 1 38.07 6.57 -10.02
C MET A 1 37.58 5.46 -9.12
N ALA A 2 36.34 5.51 -8.72
CA ALA A 2 35.71 4.44 -7.94
C ALA A 2 34.56 3.87 -8.82
N PHE A 3 34.75 2.65 -9.25
CA PHE A 3 33.74 1.88 -9.96
C PHE A 3 32.64 1.51 -8.97
N PHE A 4 31.52 2.18 -9.03
CA PHE A 4 30.31 1.72 -8.34
C PHE A 4 29.76 0.51 -9.09
N SER A 5 29.77 -0.61 -8.39
CA SER A 5 29.28 -1.90 -8.86
C SER A 5 27.74 -1.86 -8.95
N CYS A 6 27.22 -1.72 -10.14
CA CYS A 6 25.80 -1.71 -10.48
C CYS A 6 25.26 -3.14 -10.63
N PHE A 7 25.45 -4.02 -9.62
CA PHE A 7 25.19 -5.47 -9.77
C PHE A 7 24.24 -6.08 -8.73
N ALA A 8 23.21 -5.41 -8.28
CA ALA A 8 22.25 -6.04 -7.36
C ALA A 8 20.75 -5.90 -7.70
N LEU A 9 20.37 -5.09 -8.68
CA LEU A 9 18.95 -4.88 -9.02
C LEU A 9 18.42 -5.77 -10.18
N ALA A 10 19.28 -6.42 -10.94
CA ALA A 10 18.88 -7.07 -12.19
C ALA A 10 18.22 -8.45 -12.04
N SER A 11 18.17 -9.05 -10.87
CA SER A 11 17.67 -10.43 -10.71
C SER A 11 16.31 -10.57 -10.02
N ILE A 12 15.69 -9.48 -9.55
CA ILE A 12 14.39 -9.51 -8.84
C ILE A 12 13.23 -9.09 -9.75
N LEU A 13 13.49 -8.28 -10.77
CA LEU A 13 12.47 -7.81 -11.71
C LEU A 13 12.50 -8.65 -12.98
N GLN A 14 11.99 -9.86 -12.92
CA GLN A 14 11.74 -10.67 -14.13
C GLN A 14 10.73 -9.95 -15.04
N GLY A 15 10.88 -10.17 -16.36
CA GLY A 15 10.19 -9.52 -17.47
C GLY A 15 8.65 -9.44 -17.36
N PRO A 16 7.95 -9.01 -18.45
CA PRO A 16 6.50 -8.80 -18.40
C PRO A 16 5.80 -10.02 -17.84
N ALA A 17 4.85 -9.77 -16.94
CA ALA A 17 4.05 -10.81 -16.32
C ALA A 17 3.52 -11.78 -17.40
N SER A 18 3.50 -13.07 -17.09
CA SER A 18 2.75 -14.05 -17.90
C SER A 18 1.32 -13.53 -18.06
N PRO A 19 0.61 -13.83 -19.17
CA PRO A 19 -0.77 -13.42 -19.35
C PRO A 19 -1.70 -13.80 -18.17
N ASP A 20 -1.28 -14.74 -17.34
CA ASP A 20 -2.00 -15.17 -16.14
C ASP A 20 -1.55 -14.48 -14.86
N GLN A 21 -0.71 -13.46 -14.95
CA GLN A 21 -0.24 -12.69 -13.80
C GLN A 21 -0.84 -11.30 -13.79
N LEU A 22 -0.96 -10.74 -12.60
CA LEU A 22 -1.33 -9.36 -12.34
C LEU A 22 -0.38 -8.81 -11.28
N ARG A 23 0.34 -7.74 -11.59
CA ARG A 23 1.20 -7.03 -10.63
C ARG A 23 0.53 -5.76 -10.15
N VAL A 24 0.34 -5.65 -8.84
CA VAL A 24 -0.27 -4.49 -8.21
C VAL A 24 0.75 -3.80 -7.30
N MET A 25 0.86 -2.49 -7.44
CA MET A 25 1.70 -1.63 -6.61
C MET A 25 0.82 -0.72 -5.76
N VAL A 26 1.08 -0.66 -4.46
CA VAL A 26 0.48 0.31 -3.53
C VAL A 26 1.56 1.26 -3.07
N TRP A 27 1.32 2.57 -3.18
CA TRP A 27 2.36 3.52 -2.85
C TRP A 27 1.83 4.89 -2.42
N ASN A 28 2.14 5.29 -1.21
CA ASN A 28 2.07 6.68 -0.78
C ASN A 28 3.31 7.41 -1.33
N VAL A 29 3.09 8.42 -2.18
CA VAL A 29 4.16 9.10 -2.94
C VAL A 29 4.66 10.39 -2.28
N LEU A 30 4.30 10.61 -1.02
CA LEU A 30 4.68 11.79 -0.24
C LEU A 30 4.42 13.11 -0.98
N ARG A 31 3.25 13.69 -0.75
CA ARG A 31 2.90 15.03 -1.24
C ARG A 31 3.18 15.26 -2.73
N GLY A 32 2.81 14.28 -3.57
CA GLY A 32 3.04 14.35 -5.01
C GLY A 32 4.51 14.29 -5.43
N GLY A 33 5.38 13.79 -4.56
CA GLY A 33 6.84 13.74 -4.79
C GLY A 33 7.56 15.07 -4.57
N ASN A 34 6.86 16.12 -4.11
CA ASN A 34 7.42 17.48 -4.02
C ASN A 34 8.48 17.66 -2.91
N SER A 35 8.63 16.68 -2.02
CA SER A 35 9.63 16.72 -0.96
C SER A 35 11.04 16.30 -1.41
N VAL A 36 11.19 15.85 -2.66
CA VAL A 36 12.46 15.36 -3.23
C VAL A 36 12.71 16.07 -4.56
N GLN A 37 13.95 16.46 -4.85
CA GLN A 37 14.32 17.04 -6.15
C GLN A 37 13.96 16.07 -7.28
N GLN A 38 13.24 16.57 -8.30
CA GLN A 38 12.72 15.76 -9.40
C GLN A 38 11.89 14.55 -8.91
N GLY A 39 11.18 14.73 -7.80
CA GLY A 39 10.42 13.66 -7.16
C GLY A 39 9.39 13.01 -8.08
N PRO A 40 8.59 13.78 -8.85
CA PRO A 40 7.68 13.20 -9.84
C PRO A 40 8.37 12.35 -10.90
N GLU A 41 9.51 12.79 -11.44
CA GLU A 41 10.31 12.04 -12.43
C GLU A 41 10.91 10.77 -11.81
N LYS A 42 11.36 10.85 -10.57
CA LYS A 42 11.85 9.69 -9.81
C LYS A 42 10.72 8.71 -9.53
N ALA A 43 9.52 9.21 -9.17
CA ALA A 43 8.34 8.37 -8.98
C ALA A 43 7.95 7.64 -10.29
N LEU A 44 7.97 8.33 -11.42
CA LEU A 44 7.77 7.73 -12.74
C LEU A 44 8.78 6.62 -13.02
N GLN A 45 10.06 6.83 -12.67
CA GLN A 45 11.10 5.83 -12.86
C GLN A 45 10.90 4.60 -11.98
N VAL A 46 10.51 4.79 -10.71
CA VAL A 46 10.18 3.67 -9.80
C VAL A 46 9.04 2.82 -10.38
N ILE A 47 7.98 3.45 -10.90
CA ILE A 47 6.86 2.73 -11.53
C ILE A 47 7.32 1.99 -12.79
N ARG A 48 8.11 2.62 -13.66
CA ARG A 48 8.66 1.98 -14.87
C ARG A 48 9.51 0.76 -14.54
N ASP A 49 10.35 0.85 -13.51
CA ASP A 49 11.22 -0.24 -13.09
C ASP A 49 10.46 -1.39 -12.43
N ALA A 50 9.45 -1.07 -11.62
CA ALA A 50 8.59 -2.05 -10.96
C ALA A 50 7.65 -2.76 -11.94
N LYS A 51 7.30 -2.13 -13.09
CA LYS A 51 6.41 -2.67 -14.14
C LYS A 51 5.08 -3.20 -13.60
N PRO A 52 4.34 -2.44 -12.81
CA PRO A 52 3.03 -2.87 -12.34
C PRO A 52 1.98 -2.81 -13.47
N ASP A 53 0.90 -3.57 -13.32
CA ASP A 53 -0.30 -3.48 -14.14
C ASP A 53 -1.32 -2.52 -13.52
N VAL A 54 -1.27 -2.35 -12.19
CA VAL A 54 -2.11 -1.41 -11.44
C VAL A 54 -1.26 -0.71 -10.40
N VAL A 55 -1.42 0.60 -10.26
CA VAL A 55 -0.84 1.39 -9.17
C VAL A 55 -1.96 2.07 -8.38
N LEU A 56 -1.95 1.86 -7.07
CA LEU A 56 -2.85 2.49 -6.10
C LEU A 56 -2.03 3.55 -5.36
N LEU A 57 -2.22 4.82 -5.73
CA LEU A 57 -1.46 5.94 -5.16
C LEU A 57 -2.21 6.62 -4.03
N GLN A 58 -1.45 7.02 -3.02
CA GLN A 58 -1.85 7.93 -1.96
C GLN A 58 -0.94 9.16 -1.98
N GLU A 59 -1.44 10.28 -1.46
CA GLU A 59 -0.77 11.57 -1.48
C GLU A 59 -0.37 12.07 -2.88
N SER A 60 -1.11 11.65 -3.90
CA SER A 60 -0.95 12.08 -5.29
C SER A 60 -1.55 13.46 -5.51
N TYR A 61 -1.10 14.45 -4.71
CA TYR A 61 -1.54 15.83 -4.77
C TYR A 61 -1.15 16.52 -6.09
N ASP A 62 -1.56 17.76 -6.22
CA ASP A 62 -1.08 18.61 -7.31
C ASP A 62 0.43 18.82 -7.20
N ILE A 63 1.09 18.73 -8.33
CA ILE A 63 2.51 19.06 -8.42
C ILE A 63 2.63 20.58 -8.52
N GLU A 64 3.56 21.16 -7.78
CA GLU A 64 3.85 22.59 -7.85
C GLU A 64 4.29 23.00 -9.27
N GLY A 65 3.82 24.17 -9.72
CA GLY A 65 4.11 24.72 -11.04
C GLY A 65 3.04 24.40 -12.07
N ASP A 66 3.46 24.18 -13.34
CA ASP A 66 2.56 23.99 -14.49
C ASP A 66 2.07 22.54 -14.68
N ARG A 67 2.31 21.67 -13.74
CA ARG A 67 1.96 20.24 -13.86
C ARG A 67 0.57 19.97 -13.28
N PRO A 68 -0.17 19.02 -13.86
CA PRO A 68 -1.41 18.52 -13.27
C PRO A 68 -1.12 17.70 -11.99
N LYS A 69 -2.17 17.22 -11.33
CA LYS A 69 -2.05 16.26 -10.22
C LYS A 69 -1.13 15.11 -10.62
N LEU A 70 -0.32 14.64 -9.68
CA LEU A 70 0.73 13.65 -9.97
C LEU A 70 0.18 12.40 -10.68
N GLY A 71 -0.96 11.85 -10.23
CA GLY A 71 -1.58 10.69 -10.86
C GLY A 71 -1.92 10.93 -12.33
N ALA A 72 -2.50 12.08 -12.66
CA ALA A 72 -2.82 12.46 -14.02
C ALA A 72 -1.55 12.65 -14.88
N TRP A 73 -0.52 13.27 -14.31
CA TRP A 73 0.77 13.45 -14.99
C TRP A 73 1.46 12.12 -15.26
N LEU A 74 1.54 11.22 -14.25
CA LEU A 74 2.10 9.87 -14.40
C LEU A 74 1.35 9.07 -15.47
N ALA A 75 0.02 9.14 -15.48
CA ALA A 75 -0.79 8.46 -16.50
C ALA A 75 -0.45 8.95 -17.92
N GLY A 76 -0.28 10.27 -18.09
CA GLY A 76 0.15 10.87 -19.36
C GLY A 76 1.53 10.37 -19.80
N GLU A 77 2.51 10.38 -18.90
CA GLU A 77 3.89 9.95 -19.19
C GLU A 77 4.01 8.43 -19.47
N LEU A 78 3.10 7.63 -18.91
CA LEU A 78 3.05 6.18 -19.11
C LEU A 78 2.16 5.77 -20.30
N GLY A 79 1.33 6.68 -20.81
CA GLY A 79 0.27 6.35 -21.77
C GLY A 79 -0.82 5.47 -21.16
N TRP A 80 -1.10 5.63 -19.87
CA TRP A 80 -2.04 4.85 -19.08
C TRP A 80 -3.35 5.60 -18.84
N ARG A 81 -4.33 4.87 -18.36
CA ARG A 81 -5.57 5.41 -17.79
C ARG A 81 -5.39 5.67 -16.30
N HIS A 82 -6.20 6.58 -15.77
CA HIS A 82 -6.27 6.83 -14.34
C HIS A 82 -7.68 7.21 -13.91
N PHE A 83 -7.95 7.01 -12.64
CA PHE A 83 -9.12 7.54 -11.98
C PHE A 83 -8.73 8.12 -10.61
N GLN A 84 -9.05 9.37 -10.40
CA GLN A 84 -8.90 10.11 -9.14
C GLN A 84 -10.24 10.67 -8.68
N GLY A 85 -11.17 10.94 -9.59
CA GLY A 85 -12.47 11.53 -9.28
C GLY A 85 -12.32 12.85 -8.54
N GLU A 86 -13.13 13.03 -7.51
CA GLU A 86 -13.08 14.20 -6.62
C GLU A 86 -12.06 14.04 -5.47
N SER A 87 -11.26 12.97 -5.47
CA SER A 87 -10.25 12.79 -4.44
C SER A 87 -9.19 13.87 -4.50
N ALA A 88 -8.83 14.38 -3.31
CA ALA A 88 -7.72 15.30 -3.17
C ALA A 88 -6.38 14.66 -3.56
N HIS A 89 -6.22 13.35 -3.31
CA HIS A 89 -4.90 12.72 -3.38
C HIS A 89 -4.86 11.23 -3.72
N LEU A 90 -6.01 10.54 -3.82
CA LEU A 90 -6.03 9.11 -4.14
C LEU A 90 -6.17 8.91 -5.65
N CYS A 91 -5.44 7.93 -6.19
CA CYS A 91 -5.49 7.64 -7.62
C CYS A 91 -5.30 6.15 -7.90
N VAL A 92 -6.04 5.64 -8.88
CA VAL A 92 -5.84 4.33 -9.51
C VAL A 92 -5.25 4.57 -10.89
N LEU A 93 -4.07 4.00 -11.20
CA LEU A 93 -3.45 4.06 -12.52
C LEU A 93 -3.33 2.66 -13.11
N THR A 94 -3.51 2.52 -14.42
CA THR A 94 -3.41 1.23 -15.10
C THR A 94 -3.32 1.39 -16.63
N PRO A 95 -2.63 0.49 -17.35
CA PRO A 95 -2.76 0.39 -18.80
C PRO A 95 -4.08 -0.29 -19.22
N TYR A 96 -4.82 -0.89 -18.29
CA TYR A 96 -6.06 -1.64 -18.56
C TYR A 96 -7.26 -0.72 -18.80
N ASP A 97 -8.35 -1.29 -19.33
CA ASP A 97 -9.61 -0.57 -19.46
C ASP A 97 -10.24 -0.35 -18.09
N ILE A 98 -10.82 0.84 -17.91
CA ILE A 98 -11.62 1.20 -16.73
C ILE A 98 -13.09 1.13 -17.15
N ASP A 99 -13.79 0.08 -16.71
CA ASP A 99 -15.19 -0.16 -17.05
C ASP A 99 -16.17 0.65 -16.17
N ALA A 100 -15.77 0.89 -14.91
CA ALA A 100 -16.55 1.70 -13.97
C ALA A 100 -15.62 2.33 -12.92
N THR A 101 -16.08 3.39 -12.29
CA THR A 101 -15.35 4.12 -11.25
C THR A 101 -16.21 4.28 -10.01
N PHE A 102 -15.59 4.27 -8.84
CA PHE A 102 -16.24 4.34 -7.55
C PHE A 102 -15.60 5.41 -6.69
N PHE A 103 -16.42 6.14 -5.97
CA PHE A 103 -15.97 7.20 -5.08
C PHE A 103 -16.65 7.03 -3.71
N HIS A 104 -15.85 6.89 -2.67
CA HIS A 104 -16.32 6.82 -1.30
C HIS A 104 -16.19 8.16 -0.60
N HIS A 105 -14.99 8.75 -0.62
CA HIS A 105 -14.68 9.99 0.08
C HIS A 105 -13.42 10.61 -0.52
N GLU A 106 -13.35 11.95 -0.55
CA GLU A 106 -12.21 12.70 -1.12
C GLU A 106 -10.85 12.32 -0.54
N TRP A 107 -10.80 11.88 0.72
CA TRP A 107 -9.57 11.50 1.43
C TRP A 107 -9.42 10.00 1.66
N HIS A 108 -10.52 9.21 1.63
CA HIS A 108 -10.44 7.87 2.23
C HIS A 108 -10.64 6.71 1.25
N GLY A 109 -11.17 6.96 0.06
CA GLY A 109 -11.34 5.86 -0.87
C GLY A 109 -11.81 6.26 -2.27
N VAL A 110 -11.07 5.79 -3.27
CA VAL A 110 -11.48 5.76 -4.68
C VAL A 110 -11.23 4.38 -5.26
N GLY A 111 -12.10 3.92 -6.15
CA GLY A 111 -11.98 2.61 -6.74
C GLY A 111 -12.30 2.60 -8.24
N ALA A 112 -11.86 1.55 -8.91
CA ALA A 112 -12.16 1.32 -10.31
C ALA A 112 -12.40 -0.16 -10.58
N LYS A 113 -13.36 -0.46 -11.45
CA LYS A 113 -13.50 -1.77 -12.09
C LYS A 113 -12.63 -1.80 -13.32
N LEU A 114 -11.67 -2.68 -13.30
CA LEU A 114 -10.65 -2.82 -14.32
C LEU A 114 -10.90 -4.08 -15.15
N LYS A 115 -10.53 -4.02 -16.42
CA LYS A 115 -10.57 -5.17 -17.34
C LYS A 115 -9.18 -5.36 -17.95
N ASP A 116 -8.60 -6.53 -17.73
CA ASP A 116 -7.31 -6.89 -18.28
C ASP A 116 -7.39 -7.22 -19.80
N PRO A 117 -6.25 -7.37 -20.49
CA PRO A 117 -6.22 -7.66 -21.93
C PRO A 117 -6.87 -8.99 -22.34
N LEU A 118 -7.09 -9.92 -21.38
CA LEU A 118 -7.80 -11.17 -21.61
C LEU A 118 -9.30 -11.07 -21.30
N GLY A 119 -9.80 -9.88 -20.96
CA GLY A 119 -11.20 -9.62 -20.67
C GLY A 119 -11.64 -9.98 -19.25
N ARG A 120 -10.70 -10.33 -18.35
CA ARG A 120 -11.01 -10.63 -16.95
C ARG A 120 -11.19 -9.33 -16.18
N SER A 121 -12.23 -9.26 -15.37
CA SER A 121 -12.55 -8.06 -14.59
C SER A 121 -12.25 -8.26 -13.12
N PHE A 122 -11.85 -7.17 -12.45
CA PHE A 122 -11.66 -7.08 -11.00
C PHE A 122 -11.88 -5.64 -10.54
N VAL A 123 -12.03 -5.44 -9.24
CA VAL A 123 -12.16 -4.10 -8.64
C VAL A 123 -10.92 -3.80 -7.83
N ALA A 124 -10.39 -2.59 -7.94
CA ALA A 124 -9.24 -2.12 -7.17
C ALA A 124 -9.56 -0.78 -6.49
N TRP A 125 -9.28 -0.70 -5.19
CA TRP A 125 -9.47 0.49 -4.36
C TRP A 125 -8.16 1.03 -3.85
N SER A 126 -7.92 2.34 -4.02
CA SER A 126 -6.87 3.10 -3.36
C SER A 126 -7.47 3.81 -2.15
N ILE A 127 -6.85 3.61 -0.97
CA ILE A 127 -7.35 4.16 0.29
C ILE A 127 -6.24 4.87 1.07
N TRP A 128 -6.67 5.78 1.98
CA TRP A 128 -5.81 6.42 2.96
C TRP A 128 -6.62 6.71 4.21
N LEU A 129 -6.09 6.36 5.39
CA LEU A 129 -6.75 6.57 6.65
C LEU A 129 -6.00 7.61 7.51
N ASP A 130 -6.66 8.11 8.54
CA ASP A 130 -6.15 9.16 9.43
C ASP A 130 -4.79 8.79 10.04
N TRP A 131 -3.82 9.67 9.94
CA TRP A 131 -2.44 9.51 10.45
C TRP A 131 -2.27 9.82 11.95
N ARG A 132 -3.23 10.54 12.56
CA ARG A 132 -3.13 11.01 13.94
C ARG A 132 -3.10 9.86 14.94
N SER A 133 -2.46 10.09 16.09
CA SER A 133 -2.34 9.11 17.18
C SER A 133 -1.87 7.74 16.68
N PHE A 134 -0.78 7.76 15.92
CA PHE A 134 -0.15 6.54 15.41
C PHE A 134 0.42 5.73 16.59
N VAL A 135 -0.07 4.51 16.78
CA VAL A 135 0.23 3.66 17.93
C VAL A 135 1.73 3.39 18.11
N GLY A 136 2.51 3.36 17.03
CA GLY A 136 3.96 3.21 17.09
C GLY A 136 4.65 4.40 17.74
N TYR A 137 4.15 5.62 17.50
CA TYR A 137 4.66 6.83 18.15
C TYR A 137 4.14 6.97 19.57
N GLU A 138 2.87 6.67 19.80
CA GLU A 138 2.31 6.67 21.15
C GLU A 138 3.13 5.78 22.09
N LEU A 139 3.44 4.56 21.67
CA LEU A 139 4.27 3.64 22.47
C LEU A 139 5.74 4.08 22.56
N ARG A 140 6.29 4.71 21.53
CA ARG A 140 7.65 5.25 21.55
C ARG A 140 7.81 6.38 22.54
N ASP A 141 6.85 7.32 22.52
CA ASP A 141 6.92 8.54 23.31
C ASP A 141 6.36 8.34 24.72
N HIS A 142 5.50 7.35 24.90
CA HIS A 142 4.83 6.98 26.16
C HIS A 142 4.91 5.47 26.41
N PRO A 143 6.11 4.93 26.69
CA PRO A 143 6.31 3.49 26.86
C PRO A 143 5.56 2.88 28.06
N GLU A 144 5.11 3.73 29.00
CA GLU A 144 4.29 3.37 30.16
C GLU A 144 2.81 3.12 29.82
N MET A 145 2.32 3.54 28.64
CA MET A 145 0.92 3.34 28.25
C MET A 145 0.54 1.86 28.32
N THR A 146 -0.63 1.62 28.85
CA THR A 146 -1.25 0.29 28.85
C THR A 146 -1.74 -0.09 27.46
N ASP A 147 -1.98 -1.39 27.24
CA ASP A 147 -2.55 -1.88 25.98
C ASP A 147 -3.93 -1.26 25.70
N ALA A 148 -4.72 -1.03 26.76
CA ALA A 148 -6.03 -0.37 26.63
C ALA A 148 -5.92 1.09 26.16
N GLU A 149 -4.94 1.84 26.67
CA GLU A 149 -4.70 3.22 26.25
C GLU A 149 -4.18 3.31 24.81
N LEU A 150 -3.36 2.35 24.37
CA LEU A 150 -2.92 2.25 22.98
C LEU A 150 -4.08 1.93 22.02
N ILE A 151 -4.98 1.02 22.41
CA ILE A 151 -6.20 0.74 21.65
C ILE A 151 -7.14 1.95 21.66
N GLU A 152 -7.23 2.69 22.77
CA GLU A 152 -8.00 3.93 22.80
C GLU A 152 -7.42 5.02 21.88
N ALA A 153 -6.10 5.12 21.76
CA ALA A 153 -5.45 6.01 20.79
C ALA A 153 -5.91 5.67 19.35
N GLU A 154 -5.93 4.40 19.02
CA GLU A 154 -6.35 3.90 17.71
C GLU A 154 -7.84 4.12 17.44
N THR A 155 -8.71 3.96 18.47
CA THR A 155 -10.16 3.95 18.27
C THR A 155 -10.84 5.29 18.51
N LYS A 156 -10.29 6.14 19.39
CA LYS A 156 -10.95 7.38 19.82
C LYS A 156 -10.17 8.65 19.51
N ARG A 157 -8.83 8.59 19.50
CA ARG A 157 -7.98 9.76 19.22
C ARG A 157 -7.63 9.91 17.75
N SER A 158 -7.88 8.85 16.94
CA SER A 158 -7.82 8.87 15.48
C SER A 158 -9.19 8.62 14.87
N GLY A 159 -9.34 8.98 13.58
CA GLY A 159 -10.54 8.68 12.79
C GLY A 159 -10.52 7.31 12.12
N ARG A 160 -9.40 6.57 12.19
CA ARG A 160 -9.14 5.38 11.36
C ARG A 160 -10.20 4.29 11.46
N VAL A 161 -10.64 3.95 12.66
CA VAL A 161 -11.64 2.89 12.85
C VAL A 161 -12.95 3.27 12.19
N ASN A 162 -13.48 4.48 12.46
CA ASN A 162 -14.72 4.97 11.84
C ASN A 162 -14.59 5.07 10.31
N GLN A 163 -13.42 5.48 9.80
CA GLN A 163 -13.16 5.57 8.37
C GLN A 163 -13.11 4.18 7.73
N ALA A 164 -12.49 3.20 8.38
CA ALA A 164 -12.46 1.82 7.91
C ALA A 164 -13.87 1.20 7.90
N GLU A 165 -14.65 1.38 8.96
CA GLU A 165 -16.05 0.92 9.04
C GLU A 165 -16.91 1.55 7.94
N ALA A 166 -16.81 2.86 7.73
CA ALA A 166 -17.55 3.57 6.70
C ALA A 166 -17.18 3.07 5.29
N LEU A 167 -15.89 2.89 5.01
CA LEU A 167 -15.40 2.35 3.75
C LEU A 167 -15.91 0.92 3.50
N LEU A 168 -15.76 0.02 4.47
CA LEU A 168 -16.22 -1.37 4.36
C LEU A 168 -17.74 -1.44 4.19
N GLY A 169 -18.48 -0.56 4.88
CA GLY A 169 -19.92 -0.37 4.70
C GLY A 169 -20.26 0.08 3.27
N HIS A 170 -19.50 1.00 2.71
CA HIS A 170 -19.65 1.45 1.32
C HIS A 170 -19.37 0.31 0.33
N LEU A 171 -18.27 -0.42 0.48
CA LEU A 171 -17.95 -1.58 -0.38
C LEU A 171 -19.06 -2.63 -0.35
N LYS A 172 -19.66 -2.86 0.80
CA LYS A 172 -20.81 -3.77 0.95
C LYS A 172 -22.03 -3.25 0.22
N THR A 173 -22.33 -1.95 0.32
CA THR A 173 -23.50 -1.31 -0.33
C THR A 173 -23.34 -1.32 -1.85
N GLU A 174 -22.13 -1.09 -2.36
CA GLU A 174 -21.80 -1.19 -3.79
C GLU A 174 -21.82 -2.65 -4.30
N GLY A 175 -22.01 -3.63 -3.41
CA GLY A 175 -22.07 -5.06 -3.77
C GLY A 175 -20.69 -5.74 -3.85
N HIS A 176 -19.59 -5.00 -3.70
CA HIS A 176 -18.24 -5.52 -3.92
C HIS A 176 -17.86 -6.70 -2.99
N LEU A 177 -18.46 -6.79 -1.79
CA LEU A 177 -18.20 -7.88 -0.84
C LEU A 177 -19.07 -9.12 -1.09
N ASN A 178 -20.04 -9.03 -2.00
CA ASN A 178 -20.95 -10.14 -2.33
C ASN A 178 -20.75 -10.68 -3.74
N GLU A 179 -19.78 -10.14 -4.48
CA GLU A 179 -19.70 -10.31 -5.91
C GLU A 179 -18.88 -11.47 -6.42
N SER A 180 -19.11 -11.67 -7.71
CA SER A 180 -18.43 -12.60 -8.60
C SER A 180 -17.09 -12.09 -9.15
N LEU A 181 -16.53 -11.00 -8.61
CA LEU A 181 -15.27 -10.40 -9.07
C LEU A 181 -14.24 -10.32 -7.94
N PRO A 182 -12.94 -10.49 -8.24
CA PRO A 182 -11.89 -10.15 -7.30
C PRO A 182 -11.96 -8.68 -6.87
N VAL A 183 -11.80 -8.43 -5.57
CA VAL A 183 -11.71 -7.07 -5.02
C VAL A 183 -10.37 -6.91 -4.32
N LEU A 184 -9.61 -5.92 -4.74
CA LEU A 184 -8.35 -5.49 -4.16
C LEU A 184 -8.56 -4.21 -3.36
N LEU A 185 -8.07 -4.18 -2.14
CA LEU A 185 -8.11 -3.02 -1.25
C LEU A 185 -6.68 -2.69 -0.82
N GLY A 186 -6.11 -1.62 -1.36
CA GLY A 186 -4.73 -1.24 -1.09
C GLY A 186 -4.58 0.23 -0.72
N GLY A 187 -3.64 0.53 0.16
CA GLY A 187 -3.35 1.89 0.54
C GLY A 187 -2.53 2.03 1.81
N ASP A 188 -2.44 3.27 2.25
CA ASP A 188 -1.85 3.66 3.51
C ASP A 188 -2.92 3.65 4.60
N PHE A 189 -2.84 2.68 5.49
CA PHE A 189 -3.76 2.53 6.61
C PHE A 189 -3.35 3.39 7.82
N ASN A 190 -2.18 3.99 7.78
CA ASN A 190 -1.60 4.81 8.85
C ASN A 190 -1.62 4.14 10.25
N CYS A 191 -1.60 2.83 10.27
CA CYS A 191 -1.49 2.01 11.49
C CYS A 191 -0.86 0.66 11.16
N PRO A 192 -0.19 0.01 12.11
CA PRO A 192 0.28 -1.35 11.92
C PRO A 192 -0.89 -2.35 11.90
N SER A 193 -0.59 -3.61 11.60
CA SER A 193 -1.56 -4.70 11.57
C SER A 193 -1.47 -5.55 12.84
N HIS A 194 -2.63 -6.07 13.32
CA HIS A 194 -2.65 -7.09 14.38
C HIS A 194 -1.85 -8.34 13.98
N LEU A 195 -1.67 -8.61 12.67
CA LEU A 195 -0.84 -9.70 12.15
C LEU A 195 0.67 -9.42 12.30
N ASP A 196 1.04 -8.17 12.57
CA ASP A 196 2.43 -7.72 12.75
C ASP A 196 2.77 -7.45 14.22
N TRP A 197 1.79 -7.11 15.05
CA TRP A 197 1.96 -6.83 16.47
C TRP A 197 1.57 -8.07 17.31
N THR A 198 2.41 -9.09 17.23
CA THR A 198 2.20 -10.40 17.85
C THR A 198 3.14 -10.62 19.03
N LYS A 199 2.91 -11.67 19.82
CA LYS A 199 3.80 -12.07 20.92
C LYS A 199 5.23 -12.35 20.45
N ASP A 200 5.41 -12.83 19.21
CA ASP A 200 6.74 -13.13 18.67
C ASP A 200 7.46 -11.84 18.27
N THR A 201 6.78 -10.89 17.63
CA THR A 201 7.36 -9.59 17.30
C THR A 201 7.65 -8.75 18.54
N GLN A 202 6.83 -8.85 19.58
CA GLN A 202 7.08 -8.21 20.87
C GLN A 202 8.40 -8.66 21.50
N ARG A 203 8.78 -9.94 21.33
CA ARG A 203 10.04 -10.48 21.87
C ARG A 203 11.28 -9.99 21.13
N VAL A 204 11.14 -9.64 19.86
CA VAL A 204 12.25 -9.28 18.97
C VAL A 204 12.40 -7.77 18.80
N PHE A 205 11.29 -7.05 18.76
CA PHE A 205 11.24 -5.60 18.57
C PHE A 205 10.81 -4.93 19.89
N GLU A 206 11.74 -4.32 20.60
CA GLU A 206 11.53 -3.75 21.95
C GLU A 206 10.32 -2.83 22.10
N ARG A 207 9.86 -2.24 21.00
CA ARG A 207 8.79 -1.25 20.99
C ARG A 207 7.43 -1.78 20.53
N ARG A 208 7.36 -3.02 20.06
CA ARG A 208 6.10 -3.64 19.69
C ARG A 208 5.47 -4.37 20.87
N ARG A 209 4.16 -4.42 20.84
CA ARG A 209 3.34 -5.22 21.77
C ARG A 209 2.47 -6.18 20.98
N ALA A 210 1.93 -7.19 21.63
CA ALA A 210 0.90 -8.02 21.05
C ALA A 210 -0.44 -7.31 21.26
N LEU A 211 -0.97 -6.69 20.22
CA LEU A 211 -2.23 -5.92 20.26
C LEU A 211 -3.19 -6.37 19.15
N ASP A 212 -4.45 -6.49 19.50
CA ASP A 212 -5.55 -6.72 18.58
C ASP A 212 -5.96 -5.39 17.92
N LEU A 213 -5.13 -4.91 17.00
CA LEU A 213 -5.29 -3.62 16.33
C LEU A 213 -6.57 -3.60 15.49
N PRO A 214 -7.53 -2.71 15.80
CA PRO A 214 -8.90 -2.81 15.32
C PRO A 214 -9.06 -2.62 13.82
N VAL A 215 -8.34 -1.68 13.19
CA VAL A 215 -8.48 -1.40 11.76
C VAL A 215 -8.17 -2.62 10.91
N SER A 216 -7.05 -3.29 11.17
CA SER A 216 -6.67 -4.48 10.40
C SER A 216 -7.55 -5.68 10.72
N GLN A 217 -8.09 -5.77 11.95
CA GLN A 217 -9.06 -6.79 12.32
C GLN A 217 -10.38 -6.60 11.56
N LEU A 218 -10.92 -5.37 11.51
CA LEU A 218 -12.12 -5.04 10.74
C LEU A 218 -12.00 -5.45 9.26
N VAL A 219 -10.87 -5.18 8.63
CA VAL A 219 -10.63 -5.54 7.23
C VAL A 219 -10.62 -7.06 7.06
N VAL A 220 -9.96 -7.80 7.96
CA VAL A 220 -9.91 -9.27 7.92
C VAL A 220 -11.30 -9.87 8.19
N ASP A 221 -12.04 -9.33 9.16
CA ASP A 221 -13.40 -9.79 9.51
C ASP A 221 -14.41 -9.51 8.38
N ALA A 222 -14.17 -8.48 7.57
CA ALA A 222 -14.93 -8.21 6.35
C ALA A 222 -14.61 -9.18 5.19
N GLY A 223 -13.73 -10.17 5.42
CA GLY A 223 -13.41 -11.22 4.45
C GLY A 223 -12.17 -10.96 3.60
N PHE A 224 -11.39 -9.94 3.89
CA PHE A 224 -10.14 -9.66 3.19
C PHE A 224 -8.98 -10.49 3.75
N GLU A 225 -8.06 -10.89 2.87
CA GLU A 225 -6.80 -11.55 3.22
C GLU A 225 -5.63 -10.59 2.95
N ASP A 226 -4.77 -10.40 3.94
CA ASP A 226 -3.52 -9.64 3.81
C ASP A 226 -2.56 -10.40 2.88
N THR A 227 -2.31 -9.85 1.70
CA THR A 227 -1.56 -10.54 0.64
C THR A 227 -0.09 -10.73 0.99
N PHE A 228 0.51 -9.75 1.70
CA PHE A 228 1.89 -9.85 2.15
C PHE A 228 2.04 -10.95 3.22
N ARG A 229 1.12 -11.00 4.20
CA ARG A 229 1.12 -12.03 5.24
C ARG A 229 0.71 -13.40 4.71
N LYS A 230 -0.04 -13.46 3.62
CA LYS A 230 -0.29 -14.72 2.91
C LYS A 230 0.99 -15.34 2.35
N ILE A 231 1.88 -14.54 1.78
CA ILE A 231 3.18 -14.97 1.23
C ILE A 231 4.20 -15.16 2.36
N TYR A 232 4.24 -14.24 3.32
CA TYR A 232 5.19 -14.22 4.42
C TYR A 232 4.47 -14.24 5.77
N PRO A 233 4.03 -15.42 6.24
CA PRO A 233 3.22 -15.52 7.46
C PRO A 233 3.99 -15.18 8.75
N ASN A 234 5.33 -15.20 8.72
CA ASN A 234 6.15 -14.89 9.88
C ASN A 234 6.60 -13.43 9.86
N PRO A 235 6.02 -12.54 10.71
CA PRO A 235 6.35 -11.11 10.73
C PRO A 235 7.72 -10.80 11.33
N VAL A 236 8.34 -11.73 12.05
CA VAL A 236 9.71 -11.58 12.55
C VAL A 236 10.74 -11.76 11.43
N GLN A 237 10.56 -12.78 10.59
CA GLN A 237 11.48 -13.06 9.48
C GLN A 237 11.27 -12.11 8.31
N HIS A 238 10.03 -11.69 8.08
CA HIS A 238 9.65 -10.80 6.97
C HIS A 238 8.79 -9.65 7.50
N PRO A 239 9.39 -8.65 8.15
CA PRO A 239 8.63 -7.53 8.73
C PRO A 239 7.88 -6.71 7.69
N GLY A 240 8.39 -6.59 6.46
CA GLY A 240 7.72 -5.88 5.36
C GLY A 240 7.55 -4.38 5.63
N ILE A 241 8.51 -3.76 6.30
CA ILE A 241 8.44 -2.36 6.72
C ILE A 241 8.22 -1.46 5.50
N THR A 242 7.23 -0.59 5.58
CA THR A 242 6.93 0.43 4.58
C THR A 242 7.16 1.84 5.10
N TRP A 243 7.09 2.05 6.40
CA TRP A 243 7.36 3.32 7.07
C TRP A 243 8.59 3.17 7.98
N SER A 244 9.72 3.85 7.81
CA SER A 244 9.97 4.82 6.75
C SER A 244 11.33 4.56 6.13
N PRO A 245 11.46 4.37 4.82
CA PRO A 245 12.77 4.25 4.18
C PRO A 245 13.56 5.56 4.17
N MET A 246 12.90 6.71 4.26
CA MET A 246 13.52 8.03 4.16
C MET A 246 13.93 8.59 5.54
N TYR A 247 13.14 8.34 6.56
CA TYR A 247 13.26 9.03 7.84
C TYR A 247 13.57 8.06 8.97
N ARG A 248 14.84 7.71 9.12
CA ARG A 248 15.27 6.78 10.16
C ARG A 248 15.59 7.44 11.50
N GLY A 249 16.09 8.65 11.45
CA GLY A 249 16.52 9.39 12.65
C GLY A 249 15.42 10.19 13.31
N SER A 250 14.59 10.85 12.60
CA SER A 250 13.31 11.47 12.95
C SER A 250 12.96 12.56 11.95
N LEU A 251 11.72 12.59 11.50
CA LEU A 251 11.16 13.76 10.85
C LEU A 251 10.18 14.48 11.72
N ALA A 252 9.52 13.76 12.54
CA ALA A 252 8.47 14.28 13.38
C ALA A 252 8.85 14.23 14.86
N ALA A 253 9.98 13.64 15.19
CA ALA A 253 10.44 13.54 16.55
C ALA A 253 11.63 14.45 16.77
N GLU A 254 11.80 14.92 17.99
CA GLU A 254 12.97 15.64 18.43
C GLU A 254 14.25 14.91 18.02
N GLU A 255 15.27 15.67 17.67
CA GLU A 255 16.56 15.15 17.21
C GLU A 255 17.07 14.03 18.13
N GLY A 256 17.33 12.86 17.53
CA GLY A 256 17.80 11.66 18.26
C GLY A 256 16.73 10.69 18.71
N THR A 257 15.42 10.94 18.50
CA THR A 257 14.37 9.97 18.82
C THR A 257 14.26 8.94 17.68
N PRO A 258 14.43 7.63 17.93
CA PRO A 258 14.39 6.63 16.89
C PRO A 258 13.00 6.53 16.25
N GLN A 259 12.95 6.31 14.94
CA GLN A 259 11.72 6.10 14.19
C GLN A 259 11.05 4.78 14.57
N SER A 260 9.72 4.76 14.58
CA SER A 260 8.96 3.53 14.65
C SER A 260 8.83 2.95 13.23
N PHE A 261 9.45 1.80 13.01
CA PHE A 261 9.45 1.14 11.70
C PHE A 261 8.30 0.15 11.62
N GLU A 262 7.30 0.46 10.78
CA GLU A 262 6.06 -0.31 10.69
C GLU A 262 5.65 -0.58 9.24
N ARG A 263 4.85 -1.61 9.05
CA ARG A 263 4.16 -1.92 7.80
C ARG A 263 2.76 -1.30 7.86
N ILE A 264 2.62 -0.09 7.33
CA ILE A 264 1.36 0.65 7.33
C ILE A 264 0.70 0.70 5.96
N ASP A 265 1.47 0.52 4.89
CA ASP A 265 0.95 0.35 3.54
C ASP A 265 0.69 -1.12 3.28
N ARG A 266 -0.52 -1.45 2.85
CA ARG A 266 -0.96 -2.84 2.69
C ARG A 266 -1.82 -3.02 1.44
N LEU A 267 -1.80 -4.23 0.90
CA LEU A 267 -2.72 -4.69 -0.12
C LEU A 267 -3.45 -5.93 0.40
N TYR A 268 -4.75 -5.89 0.31
CA TYR A 268 -5.64 -7.00 0.64
C TYR A 268 -6.37 -7.49 -0.59
N VAL A 269 -6.72 -8.76 -0.60
CA VAL A 269 -7.64 -9.36 -1.58
C VAL A 269 -8.85 -9.94 -0.84
N HIS A 270 -10.05 -9.64 -1.32
CA HIS A 270 -11.25 -10.23 -0.72
C HIS A 270 -11.28 -11.73 -0.98
N LYS A 271 -11.49 -12.51 0.10
CA LYS A 271 -11.66 -13.97 0.03
C LYS A 271 -12.96 -14.26 -0.68
N MET A 272 -12.84 -14.71 -1.89
CA MET A 272 -13.97 -14.92 -2.76
C MET A 272 -14.62 -16.26 -2.51
N ASN A 273 -15.90 -16.35 -2.80
CA ASN A 273 -16.66 -17.58 -2.80
C ASN A 273 -16.05 -18.58 -3.81
N ASP A 274 -16.00 -19.87 -3.49
CA ASP A 274 -15.41 -20.93 -4.34
C ASP A 274 -16.12 -21.12 -5.68
N ASN A 275 -17.28 -20.47 -5.87
CA ASN A 275 -18.10 -20.56 -7.08
C ASN A 275 -17.72 -19.59 -8.21
N LEU A 276 -16.58 -18.88 -8.09
CA LEU A 276 -16.17 -17.93 -9.11
C LEU A 276 -15.45 -18.60 -10.26
N ALA A 277 -15.65 -18.06 -11.48
CA ALA A 277 -14.98 -18.55 -12.68
C ALA A 277 -13.45 -18.39 -12.62
N SER A 278 -12.96 -17.38 -11.89
CA SER A 278 -11.52 -17.14 -11.70
C SER A 278 -11.22 -16.40 -10.41
N LYS A 279 -10.06 -16.66 -9.81
CA LYS A 279 -9.57 -16.05 -8.57
C LYS A 279 -8.20 -15.40 -8.78
N LEU A 280 -7.92 -14.32 -8.02
CA LEU A 280 -6.59 -13.76 -7.86
C LEU A 280 -5.95 -14.33 -6.59
N VAL A 281 -4.83 -15.01 -6.76
CA VAL A 281 -4.06 -15.59 -5.66
C VAL A 281 -2.70 -14.92 -5.60
N PRO A 282 -2.29 -14.32 -4.47
CA PRO A 282 -0.96 -13.71 -4.34
C PRO A 282 0.12 -14.79 -4.39
N VAL A 283 1.19 -14.55 -5.18
CA VAL A 283 2.28 -15.52 -5.41
C VAL A 283 3.65 -14.96 -5.06
N SER A 284 3.82 -13.65 -5.07
CA SER A 284 5.03 -12.99 -4.56
C SER A 284 4.71 -11.63 -3.96
N ALA A 285 5.57 -11.16 -3.05
CA ALA A 285 5.44 -9.86 -2.41
C ALA A 285 6.81 -9.27 -2.12
N HIS A 286 6.99 -7.97 -2.32
CA HIS A 286 8.16 -7.24 -1.90
C HIS A 286 7.84 -5.77 -1.63
N VAL A 287 8.76 -5.07 -0.97
CA VAL A 287 8.67 -3.63 -0.69
C VAL A 287 9.84 -2.94 -1.35
N LEU A 288 9.57 -1.84 -2.06
CA LEU A 288 10.59 -0.97 -2.63
C LEU A 288 10.81 0.25 -1.71
N PRO A 289 12.01 0.79 -1.62
CA PRO A 289 13.25 0.25 -2.20
C PRO A 289 13.70 -1.00 -1.45
N VAL A 290 14.26 -1.98 -2.15
CA VAL A 290 14.79 -3.22 -1.54
C VAL A 290 15.93 -2.92 -0.57
N VAL A 291 16.73 -1.92 -0.89
CA VAL A 291 17.81 -1.41 -0.04
C VAL A 291 17.55 0.06 0.23
N TRP A 292 17.46 0.40 1.49
CA TRP A 292 17.27 1.77 1.90
C TRP A 292 18.55 2.58 1.73
N GLU A 293 18.41 3.79 1.23
CA GLU A 293 19.51 4.74 1.11
C GLU A 293 20.05 5.14 2.49
N SER A 294 21.26 5.66 2.53
CA SER A 294 21.83 6.18 3.78
C SER A 294 20.95 7.32 4.34
N ASP A 295 20.76 7.31 5.65
CA ASP A 295 20.09 8.39 6.37
C ASP A 295 20.86 9.72 6.39
N GLN A 296 22.15 9.67 6.01
CA GLN A 296 22.98 10.87 5.84
C GLN A 296 22.74 11.61 4.52
N ILE A 297 22.04 10.98 3.54
CA ILE A 297 21.66 11.66 2.30
C ILE A 297 20.49 12.58 2.61
N PRO A 298 20.59 13.89 2.32
CA PRO A 298 19.47 14.82 2.46
C PRO A 298 18.21 14.30 1.74
N ALA A 299 17.05 14.52 2.34
CA ALA A 299 15.80 13.99 1.79
C ALA A 299 15.58 14.42 0.33
N GLU A 300 15.89 15.68 0.03
CA GLU A 300 15.77 16.27 -1.30
C GLU A 300 16.68 15.65 -2.36
N GLU A 301 17.82 15.06 -1.95
CA GLU A 301 18.79 14.43 -2.85
C GLU A 301 18.54 12.95 -3.09
N ARG A 302 17.60 12.32 -2.35
CA ARG A 302 17.35 10.88 -2.42
C ARG A 302 16.86 10.43 -3.79
N VAL A 303 17.20 9.21 -4.15
CA VAL A 303 16.76 8.58 -5.41
C VAL A 303 15.35 8.05 -5.27
N PHE A 304 15.02 7.42 -4.13
CA PHE A 304 13.65 6.97 -3.86
C PHE A 304 12.82 8.13 -3.29
N PRO A 305 11.77 8.61 -3.99
CA PRO A 305 11.19 9.92 -3.76
C PRO A 305 10.07 9.94 -2.70
N SER A 306 9.95 8.93 -1.85
CA SER A 306 8.92 8.86 -0.82
C SER A 306 9.48 8.37 0.51
N ASP A 307 8.86 8.81 1.58
CA ASP A 307 9.08 8.30 2.93
C ASP A 307 8.32 6.98 3.18
N HIS A 308 7.43 6.58 2.29
CA HIS A 308 6.80 5.27 2.30
C HIS A 308 7.42 4.33 1.27
N GLY A 309 7.67 3.09 1.67
CA GLY A 309 8.02 2.02 0.76
C GLY A 309 6.81 1.59 -0.08
N ALA A 310 7.06 1.31 -1.37
CA ALA A 310 6.02 0.81 -2.25
C ALA A 310 5.84 -0.71 -2.08
N VAL A 311 4.63 -1.14 -1.79
CA VAL A 311 4.28 -2.57 -1.71
C VAL A 311 3.96 -3.08 -3.12
N VAL A 312 4.64 -4.13 -3.56
CA VAL A 312 4.41 -4.77 -4.87
C VAL A 312 4.02 -6.22 -4.64
N ILE A 313 2.86 -6.60 -5.16
CA ILE A 313 2.32 -7.95 -5.04
C ILE A 313 2.06 -8.49 -6.45
N ASP A 314 2.59 -9.68 -6.72
CA ASP A 314 2.23 -10.45 -7.90
C ASP A 314 1.12 -11.42 -7.56
N PHE A 315 0.07 -11.41 -8.35
CA PHE A 315 -1.02 -12.36 -8.30
C PHE A 315 -0.98 -13.28 -9.51
N LYS A 316 -1.52 -14.46 -9.33
CA LYS A 316 -1.86 -15.38 -10.42
C LYS A 316 -3.37 -15.52 -10.53
N TRP A 317 -3.87 -15.42 -11.76
CA TRP A 317 -5.22 -15.82 -12.08
C TRP A 317 -5.33 -17.35 -12.06
N ILE A 318 -6.29 -17.86 -11.31
CA ILE A 318 -6.59 -19.29 -11.24
C ILE A 318 -8.03 -19.49 -11.69
N SER A 319 -8.22 -20.27 -12.78
CA SER A 319 -9.55 -20.75 -13.17
C SER A 319 -10.06 -21.72 -12.13
N THR A 320 -11.31 -21.56 -11.73
CA THR A 320 -12.03 -22.50 -10.87
C THR A 320 -12.93 -23.44 -11.66
N ASP A 321 -12.97 -23.29 -13.00
CA ASP A 321 -13.71 -24.18 -13.88
C ASP A 321 -13.05 -25.59 -13.88
N PRO A 322 -13.75 -26.64 -13.46
CA PRO A 322 -13.22 -28.00 -13.43
C PRO A 322 -12.82 -28.54 -14.81
N MET A 323 -13.31 -27.91 -15.90
CA MET A 323 -13.06 -28.33 -17.29
C MET A 323 -11.80 -27.70 -17.91
N SER A 324 -11.11 -26.81 -17.20
CA SER A 324 -9.90 -26.12 -17.69
C SER A 324 -8.57 -26.80 -17.28
N LYS A 325 -8.61 -28.06 -16.84
CA LYS A 325 -7.41 -28.87 -16.50
C LYS A 325 -7.01 -29.77 -17.63
#